data_1d9fa02fd42308d278b0c955877dfd78
#
_entry.id   1d9fa02fd42308d278b0c955877dfd78
#
_cell.length_a   1.000
_cell.length_b   1.000
_cell.length_c   1.000
_cell.angle_alpha   90.00
_cell.angle_beta   90.00
_cell.angle_gamma   90.00
#
_symmetry.space_group_name_H-M   'P 1'
#
loop_
_entity.id
_entity.type
_entity.pdbx_description
1 polymer ?
#
loop_
_entity_poly.entity_id
_entity_poly.type
_entity_poly.pdbx_seq_one_letter_code
_entity_poly.pdbx_strand_id
1 'polypeptide(L)'
;MEKRLHFLLYALFLILSIIIGIIYIYKNIKKETNNKQIIYYFFMYLSFAIICGKMYTVLAYGKDNILTAGLSSYGGLFGVVLAAIIFEKIIPTSNKIIKYTILSLPLVYGISKIGCAIVGCCGGIPYTGFLKIKYIYGLNIWQFPIQIIESVVFLIIFFICEKNKDNKNINYIVLLLVSITKFILDFLRYDHINILITKNQIFSIIIFILTISLYLLKKIKKITI
;
A
#
# COMPACT_ATOMS: atom_id res chain seq x y z
N MET A 1 4.06 -29.66 -7.43
CA MET A 1 3.19 -29.46 -6.21
C MET A 1 3.63 -28.24 -5.40
N GLU A 2 4.90 -28.09 -5.10
CA GLU A 2 5.44 -26.99 -4.27
C GLU A 2 5.18 -25.57 -4.79
N LYS A 3 5.39 -25.28 -6.09
CA LYS A 3 5.11 -23.94 -6.66
C LYS A 3 3.67 -23.47 -6.46
N ARG A 4 2.69 -24.40 -6.56
CA ARG A 4 1.28 -24.07 -6.33
C ARG A 4 1.02 -23.72 -4.86
N LEU A 5 1.63 -24.47 -3.94
CA LEU A 5 1.50 -24.22 -2.51
C LEU A 5 2.04 -22.82 -2.12
N HIS A 6 3.22 -22.44 -2.62
CA HIS A 6 3.80 -21.12 -2.36
C HIS A 6 2.95 -19.98 -2.92
N PHE A 7 2.40 -20.15 -4.13
CA PHE A 7 1.47 -19.18 -4.70
C PHE A 7 0.18 -19.04 -3.88
N LEU A 8 -0.35 -20.16 -3.37
CA LEU A 8 -1.51 -20.15 -2.46
C LEU A 8 -1.19 -19.42 -1.16
N LEU A 9 -0.01 -19.63 -0.58
CA LEU A 9 0.43 -18.91 0.62
C LEU A 9 0.54 -17.39 0.37
N TYR A 10 1.09 -16.99 -0.79
CA TYR A 10 1.09 -15.58 -1.17
C TYR A 10 -0.32 -14.99 -1.24
N ALA A 11 -1.22 -15.67 -1.95
CA ALA A 11 -2.61 -15.24 -2.08
C ALA A 11 -3.31 -15.18 -0.71
N LEU A 12 -3.03 -16.14 0.18
CA LEU A 12 -3.55 -16.16 1.54
C LEU A 12 -3.10 -14.93 2.34
N PHE A 13 -1.83 -14.58 2.33
CA PHE A 13 -1.33 -13.38 3.02
C PHE A 13 -1.86 -12.08 2.41
N LEU A 14 -2.06 -12.05 1.09
CA LEU A 14 -2.68 -10.91 0.42
C LEU A 14 -4.14 -10.73 0.88
N ILE A 15 -4.93 -11.81 0.86
CA ILE A 15 -6.32 -11.81 1.32
C ILE A 15 -6.40 -11.46 2.80
N LEU A 16 -5.54 -12.07 3.63
CA LEU A 16 -5.47 -11.80 5.06
C LEU A 16 -5.17 -10.32 5.34
N SER A 17 -4.24 -9.71 4.60
CA SER A 17 -3.90 -8.29 4.75
C SER A 17 -5.11 -7.38 4.45
N ILE A 18 -5.87 -7.71 3.41
CA ILE A 18 -7.10 -6.98 3.03
C ILE A 18 -8.17 -7.14 4.10
N ILE A 19 -8.41 -8.37 4.59
CA ILE A 19 -9.40 -8.65 5.64
C ILE A 19 -9.05 -7.89 6.92
N ILE A 20 -7.79 -7.91 7.35
CA ILE A 20 -7.35 -7.16 8.54
C ILE A 20 -7.54 -5.66 8.35
N GLY A 21 -7.21 -5.12 7.18
CA GLY A 21 -7.47 -3.72 6.83
C GLY A 21 -8.96 -3.36 6.91
N ILE A 22 -9.83 -4.19 6.34
CA ILE A 22 -11.28 -4.04 6.36
C ILE A 22 -11.81 -4.07 7.81
N ILE A 23 -11.36 -5.04 8.62
CA ILE A 23 -11.74 -5.17 10.03
C ILE A 23 -11.30 -3.92 10.82
N TYR A 24 -10.10 -3.43 10.57
CA TYR A 24 -9.59 -2.21 11.19
C TYR A 24 -10.47 -1.01 10.87
N ILE A 25 -10.79 -0.79 9.58
CA ILE A 25 -11.66 0.29 9.15
C ILE A 25 -13.05 0.14 9.78
N TYR A 26 -13.66 -1.06 9.69
CA TYR A 26 -14.99 -1.35 10.25
C TYR A 26 -15.09 -1.02 11.74
N LYS A 27 -14.13 -1.48 12.55
CA LYS A 27 -14.11 -1.22 14.00
C LYS A 27 -14.15 0.26 14.34
N ASN A 28 -13.53 1.08 13.52
CA ASN A 28 -13.41 2.53 13.76
C ASN A 28 -14.57 3.37 13.21
N ILE A 29 -15.33 2.86 12.22
CA ILE A 29 -16.43 3.61 11.59
C ILE A 29 -17.84 3.11 11.95
N LYS A 30 -17.98 1.89 12.50
CA LYS A 30 -19.26 1.21 12.73
C LYS A 30 -20.27 1.98 13.61
N LYS A 31 -19.79 2.92 14.44
CA LYS A 31 -20.66 3.72 15.31
C LYS A 31 -21.35 4.88 14.57
N GLU A 32 -20.85 5.24 13.39
CA GLU A 32 -21.27 6.45 12.67
C GLU A 32 -21.81 6.18 11.28
N THR A 33 -21.68 4.94 10.83
CA THR A 33 -22.08 4.53 9.48
C THR A 33 -22.97 3.29 9.57
N ASN A 34 -24.07 3.27 8.80
CA ASN A 34 -24.96 2.12 8.74
C ASN A 34 -24.23 0.90 8.12
N ASN A 35 -24.53 -0.30 8.63
CA ASN A 35 -23.92 -1.54 8.15
C ASN A 35 -24.07 -1.73 6.63
N LYS A 36 -25.21 -1.35 6.03
CA LYS A 36 -25.43 -1.41 4.57
C LYS A 36 -24.42 -0.51 3.84
N GLN A 37 -24.21 0.71 4.31
CA GLN A 37 -23.26 1.66 3.72
C GLN A 37 -21.81 1.16 3.83
N ILE A 38 -21.48 0.52 4.94
CA ILE A 38 -20.17 -0.09 5.15
C ILE A 38 -19.92 -1.23 4.15
N ILE A 39 -20.92 -2.07 3.90
CA ILE A 39 -20.83 -3.14 2.91
C ILE A 39 -20.61 -2.56 1.51
N TYR A 40 -21.36 -1.53 1.10
CA TYR A 40 -21.12 -0.84 -0.18
C TYR A 40 -19.73 -0.25 -0.28
N TYR A 41 -19.23 0.35 0.80
CA TYR A 41 -17.87 0.86 0.84
C TYR A 41 -16.84 -0.24 0.60
N PHE A 42 -16.98 -1.41 1.21
CA PHE A 42 -16.05 -2.51 1.02
C PHE A 42 -16.08 -3.11 -0.39
N PHE A 43 -17.25 -3.15 -1.03
CA PHE A 43 -17.31 -3.48 -2.44
C PHE A 43 -16.53 -2.48 -3.30
N MET A 44 -16.71 -1.18 -3.06
CA MET A 44 -15.93 -0.14 -3.75
C MET A 44 -14.42 -0.29 -3.46
N TYR A 45 -14.05 -0.49 -2.20
CA TYR A 45 -12.66 -0.69 -1.77
C TYR A 45 -11.98 -1.82 -2.57
N LEU A 46 -12.61 -2.99 -2.64
CA LEU A 46 -12.07 -4.15 -3.36
C LEU A 46 -12.03 -3.92 -4.87
N SER A 47 -13.10 -3.39 -5.45
CA SER A 47 -13.18 -3.13 -6.89
C SER A 47 -12.11 -2.13 -7.33
N PHE A 48 -11.97 -1.02 -6.62
CA PHE A 48 -10.96 0.00 -6.93
C PHE A 48 -9.53 -0.50 -6.68
N ALA A 49 -9.29 -1.30 -5.64
CA ALA A 49 -7.99 -1.92 -5.39
C ALA A 49 -7.55 -2.79 -6.58
N ILE A 50 -8.46 -3.62 -7.10
CA ILE A 50 -8.18 -4.51 -8.23
C ILE A 50 -8.02 -3.73 -9.53
N ILE A 51 -8.97 -2.86 -9.86
CA ILE A 51 -8.98 -2.09 -11.11
C ILE A 51 -7.73 -1.21 -11.18
N CYS A 52 -7.50 -0.37 -10.17
CA CYS A 52 -6.33 0.53 -10.16
C CYS A 52 -5.02 -0.25 -10.06
N GLY A 53 -5.00 -1.38 -9.33
CA GLY A 53 -3.83 -2.25 -9.24
C GLY A 53 -3.43 -2.83 -10.59
N LYS A 54 -4.38 -3.29 -11.38
CA LYS A 54 -4.16 -3.80 -12.75
C LYS A 54 -3.85 -2.67 -13.73
N MET A 55 -4.61 -1.58 -13.70
CA MET A 55 -4.35 -0.40 -14.54
C MET A 55 -2.94 0.16 -14.35
N TYR A 56 -2.48 0.26 -13.11
CA TYR A 56 -1.10 0.68 -12.85
C TYR A 56 -0.09 -0.25 -13.53
N THR A 57 -0.29 -1.57 -13.45
CA THR A 57 0.61 -2.54 -14.09
C THR A 57 0.62 -2.39 -15.61
N VAL A 58 -0.54 -2.21 -16.22
CA VAL A 58 -0.64 -1.97 -17.68
C VAL A 58 0.10 -0.69 -18.07
N LEU A 59 -0.20 0.44 -17.41
CA LEU A 59 0.38 1.74 -17.73
C LEU A 59 1.88 1.82 -17.41
N ALA A 60 2.27 1.28 -16.26
CA ALA A 60 3.66 1.38 -15.81
C ALA A 60 4.59 0.39 -16.53
N TYR A 61 4.13 -0.80 -16.89
CA TYR A 61 4.98 -1.86 -17.43
C TYR A 61 4.65 -2.26 -18.87
N GLY A 62 3.73 -1.55 -19.53
CA GLY A 62 3.38 -1.77 -20.95
C GLY A 62 2.77 -3.16 -21.19
N LYS A 63 1.92 -3.65 -20.28
CA LYS A 63 1.22 -4.92 -20.47
C LYS A 63 0.00 -4.70 -21.37
N ASP A 64 -0.11 -5.45 -22.45
CA ASP A 64 -1.16 -5.24 -23.45
C ASP A 64 -2.56 -5.66 -22.98
N ASN A 65 -2.66 -6.54 -21.98
CA ASN A 65 -3.94 -7.05 -21.50
C ASN A 65 -4.12 -6.87 -19.99
N ILE A 66 -5.15 -6.12 -19.62
CA ILE A 66 -5.50 -5.86 -18.21
C ILE A 66 -5.91 -7.14 -17.46
N LEU A 67 -6.49 -8.14 -18.14
CA LEU A 67 -6.92 -9.38 -17.50
C LEU A 67 -5.74 -10.22 -17.04
N THR A 68 -4.67 -10.27 -17.83
CA THR A 68 -3.45 -11.04 -17.53
C THR A 68 -2.41 -10.23 -16.74
N ALA A 69 -2.59 -8.90 -16.64
CA ALA A 69 -1.71 -8.05 -15.85
C ALA A 69 -1.75 -8.43 -14.36
N GLY A 70 -0.58 -8.48 -13.73
CA GLY A 70 -0.45 -8.68 -12.29
C GLY A 70 -1.04 -7.51 -11.49
N LEU A 71 -1.22 -7.70 -10.19
CA LEU A 71 -1.68 -6.65 -9.28
C LEU A 71 -0.49 -5.87 -8.73
N SER A 72 -0.46 -4.57 -8.99
CA SER A 72 0.50 -3.67 -8.35
C SER A 72 -0.02 -3.18 -7.01
N SER A 73 0.82 -3.27 -5.97
CA SER A 73 0.50 -2.71 -4.66
C SER A 73 0.33 -1.18 -4.69
N TYR A 74 1.08 -0.48 -5.55
CA TYR A 74 0.94 0.98 -5.71
C TYR A 74 -0.43 1.37 -6.27
N GLY A 75 -0.84 0.73 -7.36
CA GLY A 75 -2.17 0.95 -7.93
C GLY A 75 -3.27 0.56 -6.95
N GLY A 76 -3.10 -0.54 -6.22
CA GLY A 76 -4.06 -0.99 -5.20
C GLY A 76 -4.22 0.03 -4.07
N LEU A 77 -3.11 0.51 -3.49
CA LEU A 77 -3.14 1.53 -2.44
C LEU A 77 -3.78 2.85 -2.92
N PHE A 78 -3.46 3.27 -4.14
CA PHE A 78 -4.10 4.44 -4.74
C PHE A 78 -5.60 4.22 -4.92
N GLY A 79 -5.99 3.06 -5.43
CA GLY A 79 -7.39 2.70 -5.67
C GLY A 79 -8.25 2.74 -4.42
N VAL A 80 -7.77 2.21 -3.28
CA VAL A 80 -8.55 2.23 -2.04
C VAL A 80 -8.71 3.64 -1.46
N VAL A 81 -7.71 4.50 -1.62
CA VAL A 81 -7.84 5.92 -1.22
C VAL A 81 -8.84 6.63 -2.12
N LEU A 82 -8.80 6.38 -3.43
CA LEU A 82 -9.76 6.95 -4.39
C LEU A 82 -11.19 6.47 -4.07
N ALA A 83 -11.39 5.19 -3.76
CA ALA A 83 -12.68 4.65 -3.33
C ALA A 83 -13.19 5.37 -2.07
N ALA A 84 -12.33 5.60 -1.08
CA ALA A 84 -12.70 6.32 0.14
C ALA A 84 -13.11 7.77 -0.14
N ILE A 85 -12.40 8.47 -1.01
CA ILE A 85 -12.71 9.85 -1.40
C ILE A 85 -14.06 9.93 -2.14
N ILE A 86 -14.31 9.01 -3.08
CA ILE A 86 -15.57 8.97 -3.85
C ILE A 86 -16.72 8.62 -2.91
N PHE A 87 -16.53 7.62 -2.05
CA PHE A 87 -17.56 7.21 -1.10
C PHE A 87 -17.94 8.33 -0.14
N GLU A 88 -16.96 9.05 0.39
CA GLU A 88 -17.18 10.18 1.31
C GLU A 88 -17.94 11.34 0.66
N LYS A 89 -17.82 11.51 -0.68
CA LYS A 89 -18.63 12.50 -1.43
C LYS A 89 -20.09 12.07 -1.59
N ILE A 90 -20.35 10.76 -1.67
CA ILE A 90 -21.71 10.19 -1.83
C ILE A 90 -22.41 10.08 -0.48
N ILE A 91 -21.68 9.59 0.52
CA ILE A 91 -22.17 9.34 1.88
C ILE A 91 -21.18 9.99 2.87
N PRO A 92 -21.44 11.24 3.28
CA PRO A 92 -20.53 11.95 4.19
C PRO A 92 -20.45 11.28 5.55
N THR A 93 -19.23 10.92 5.98
CA THR A 93 -18.91 10.32 7.30
C THR A 93 -17.95 11.17 8.12
N SER A 94 -17.99 12.49 7.93
CA SER A 94 -17.04 13.43 8.57
C SER A 94 -15.56 13.07 8.29
N ASN A 95 -15.28 12.60 7.07
CA ASN A 95 -13.96 12.17 6.60
C ASN A 95 -13.36 10.97 7.37
N LYS A 96 -14.14 10.23 8.14
CA LYS A 96 -13.63 9.10 8.93
C LYS A 96 -13.28 7.90 8.05
N ILE A 97 -14.04 7.62 7.01
CA ILE A 97 -13.71 6.56 6.05
C ILE A 97 -12.37 6.87 5.39
N ILE A 98 -12.15 8.10 4.91
CA ILE A 98 -10.85 8.51 4.34
C ILE A 98 -9.74 8.33 5.37
N LYS A 99 -9.95 8.82 6.59
CA LYS A 99 -8.95 8.75 7.66
C LYS A 99 -8.52 7.32 7.95
N TYR A 100 -9.46 6.43 8.24
CA TYR A 100 -9.12 5.06 8.62
C TYR A 100 -8.67 4.20 7.44
N THR A 101 -9.09 4.54 6.22
CA THR A 101 -8.51 3.93 5.01
C THR A 101 -7.04 4.29 4.86
N ILE A 102 -6.68 5.56 4.98
CA ILE A 102 -5.29 6.01 4.88
C ILE A 102 -4.45 5.40 6.01
N LEU A 103 -4.96 5.38 7.25
CA LEU A 103 -4.28 4.74 8.38
C LEU A 103 -4.06 3.23 8.17
N SER A 104 -4.98 2.55 7.48
CA SER A 104 -4.82 1.12 7.20
C SER A 104 -3.76 0.79 6.14
N LEU A 105 -3.34 1.75 5.31
CA LEU A 105 -2.40 1.48 4.19
C LEU A 105 -1.10 0.82 4.65
N PRO A 106 -0.37 1.34 5.65
CA PRO A 106 0.86 0.70 6.08
C PRO A 106 0.62 -0.67 6.72
N LEU A 107 -0.51 -0.90 7.39
CA LEU A 107 -0.88 -2.21 7.95
C LEU A 107 -1.08 -3.24 6.84
N VAL A 108 -1.93 -2.94 5.87
CA VAL A 108 -2.24 -3.83 4.73
C VAL A 108 -0.98 -4.11 3.93
N TYR A 109 -0.19 -3.08 3.64
CA TYR A 109 1.05 -3.23 2.90
C TYR A 109 2.07 -4.09 3.67
N GLY A 110 2.30 -3.82 4.95
CA GLY A 110 3.25 -4.58 5.78
C GLY A 110 2.92 -6.07 5.84
N ILE A 111 1.65 -6.43 6.07
CA ILE A 111 1.21 -7.83 6.11
C ILE A 111 1.35 -8.49 4.73
N SER A 112 0.98 -7.80 3.65
CA SER A 112 1.09 -8.36 2.29
C SER A 112 2.54 -8.69 1.91
N LYS A 113 3.52 -7.96 2.44
CA LYS A 113 4.95 -8.18 2.20
C LYS A 113 5.49 -9.46 2.84
N ILE A 114 4.85 -9.98 3.88
CA ILE A 114 5.15 -11.32 4.41
C ILE A 114 4.90 -12.37 3.32
N GLY A 115 3.78 -12.28 2.62
CA GLY A 115 3.48 -13.16 1.49
C GLY A 115 4.52 -13.05 0.36
N CYS A 116 4.97 -11.83 0.03
CA CYS A 116 6.04 -11.62 -0.95
C CYS A 116 7.36 -12.28 -0.51
N ALA A 117 7.71 -12.23 0.78
CA ALA A 117 8.89 -12.88 1.33
C ALA A 117 8.82 -14.40 1.22
N ILE A 118 7.66 -14.99 1.46
CA ILE A 118 7.46 -16.46 1.36
C ILE A 118 7.66 -16.93 -0.09
N VAL A 119 7.16 -16.19 -1.07
CA VAL A 119 7.25 -16.57 -2.50
C VAL A 119 8.58 -16.14 -3.13
N GLY A 120 9.30 -15.20 -2.50
CA GLY A 120 10.53 -14.66 -3.07
C GLY A 120 10.30 -13.71 -4.25
N CYS A 121 9.09 -13.15 -4.40
CA CYS A 121 8.84 -12.11 -5.40
C CYS A 121 9.35 -10.74 -4.92
N CYS A 122 9.57 -9.81 -5.85
CA CYS A 122 10.06 -8.46 -5.53
C CYS A 122 11.38 -8.47 -4.74
N GLY A 123 12.33 -9.30 -5.17
CA GLY A 123 13.61 -9.50 -4.47
C GLY A 123 14.44 -8.25 -4.29
N GLY A 124 15.42 -8.33 -3.38
CA GLY A 124 16.39 -7.28 -3.14
C GLY A 124 17.60 -7.36 -4.06
N ILE A 125 18.46 -6.37 -3.97
CA ILE A 125 19.76 -6.35 -4.65
C ILE A 125 20.60 -7.57 -4.23
N PRO A 126 21.58 -8.03 -5.08
CA PRO A 126 22.56 -9.01 -4.68
C PRO A 126 23.26 -8.58 -3.41
N TYR A 127 23.37 -9.48 -2.43
CA TYR A 127 23.89 -9.13 -1.12
C TYR A 127 24.58 -10.33 -0.47
N THR A 128 25.76 -10.10 0.11
CA THR A 128 26.59 -11.14 0.73
C THR A 128 26.75 -10.99 2.25
N GLY A 129 26.17 -9.92 2.84
CA GLY A 129 26.25 -9.64 4.26
C GLY A 129 25.46 -10.59 5.16
N PHE A 130 25.42 -10.31 6.46
CA PHE A 130 24.86 -11.17 7.51
C PHE A 130 23.38 -11.52 7.32
N LEU A 131 22.57 -10.60 6.82
CA LEU A 131 21.11 -10.81 6.62
C LEU A 131 20.76 -11.36 5.23
N LYS A 132 21.73 -11.90 4.48
CA LYS A 132 21.45 -12.46 3.15
C LYS A 132 20.44 -13.58 3.19
N ILE A 133 19.54 -13.58 2.21
CA ILE A 133 18.52 -14.62 2.02
C ILE A 133 18.58 -15.13 0.59
N LYS A 134 18.28 -16.41 0.41
CA LYS A 134 18.13 -17.03 -0.91
C LYS A 134 16.74 -17.63 -0.99
N TYR A 135 15.94 -17.15 -1.92
CA TYR A 135 14.58 -17.63 -2.09
C TYR A 135 14.54 -18.84 -3.00
N ILE A 136 13.75 -19.85 -2.64
CA ILE A 136 13.64 -21.11 -3.40
C ILE A 136 13.05 -20.85 -4.79
N TYR A 137 12.08 -19.93 -4.93
CA TYR A 137 11.36 -19.66 -6.17
C TYR A 137 11.66 -18.27 -6.76
N GLY A 138 12.55 -17.50 -6.12
CA GLY A 138 13.00 -16.22 -6.62
C GLY A 138 14.21 -16.32 -7.54
N LEU A 139 14.95 -15.24 -7.62
CA LEU A 139 16.27 -15.23 -8.25
C LEU A 139 17.19 -16.18 -7.45
N ASN A 140 17.87 -17.09 -8.14
CA ASN A 140 18.77 -18.07 -7.50
C ASN A 140 20.11 -17.47 -7.03
N ILE A 141 20.03 -16.30 -6.39
CA ILE A 141 21.15 -15.53 -5.87
C ILE A 141 20.92 -15.17 -4.41
N TRP A 142 22.00 -14.91 -3.67
CA TRP A 142 21.93 -14.30 -2.35
C TRP A 142 21.54 -12.83 -2.50
N GLN A 143 20.50 -12.41 -1.79
CA GLN A 143 19.93 -11.08 -1.92
C GLN A 143 19.59 -10.46 -0.56
N PHE A 144 19.42 -9.15 -0.56
CA PHE A 144 18.99 -8.39 0.60
C PHE A 144 17.51 -8.69 0.90
N PRO A 145 17.10 -8.95 2.15
CA PRO A 145 15.73 -9.38 2.51
C PRO A 145 14.76 -8.20 2.53
N ILE A 146 14.66 -7.47 1.43
CA ILE A 146 13.90 -6.21 1.36
C ILE A 146 12.43 -6.38 1.71
N GLN A 147 11.80 -7.53 1.37
CA GLN A 147 10.40 -7.77 1.66
C GLN A 147 10.13 -7.83 3.17
N ILE A 148 11.02 -8.47 3.93
CA ILE A 148 10.92 -8.56 5.40
C ILE A 148 11.11 -7.18 6.00
N ILE A 149 12.09 -6.42 5.53
CA ILE A 149 12.35 -5.06 6.01
C ILE A 149 11.18 -4.13 5.68
N GLU A 150 10.64 -4.19 4.45
CA GLU A 150 9.41 -3.45 4.11
C GLU A 150 8.27 -3.81 5.06
N SER A 151 8.05 -5.10 5.35
CA SER A 151 7.00 -5.54 6.27
C SER A 151 7.16 -4.91 7.65
N VAL A 152 8.35 -5.04 8.25
CA VAL A 152 8.63 -4.52 9.61
C VAL A 152 8.48 -3.00 9.66
N VAL A 153 9.10 -2.28 8.73
CA VAL A 153 9.06 -0.81 8.71
C VAL A 153 7.64 -0.29 8.54
N PHE A 154 6.83 -0.88 7.63
CA PHE A 154 5.46 -0.45 7.42
C PHE A 154 4.56 -0.77 8.61
N LEU A 155 4.76 -1.90 9.30
CA LEU A 155 4.05 -2.19 10.55
C LEU A 155 4.42 -1.21 11.67
N ILE A 156 5.69 -0.83 11.79
CA ILE A 156 6.13 0.22 12.73
C ILE A 156 5.45 1.56 12.41
N ILE A 157 5.41 1.97 11.13
CA ILE A 157 4.69 3.17 10.70
C ILE A 157 3.23 3.11 11.09
N PHE A 158 2.56 1.96 10.89
CA PHE A 158 1.17 1.78 11.30
C PHE A 158 0.99 2.01 12.80
N PHE A 159 1.79 1.37 13.66
CA PHE A 159 1.65 1.51 15.10
C PHE A 159 1.93 2.93 15.60
N ILE A 160 2.94 3.61 15.04
CA ILE A 160 3.23 5.02 15.37
C ILE A 160 2.06 5.92 14.97
N CYS A 161 1.52 5.73 13.77
CA CYS A 161 0.41 6.55 13.27
C CYS A 161 -0.90 6.25 14.00
N GLU A 162 -1.16 4.98 14.35
CA GLU A 162 -2.34 4.59 15.14
C GLU A 162 -2.32 5.22 16.54
N LYS A 163 -1.15 5.21 17.19
CA LYS A 163 -0.98 5.90 18.49
C LYS A 163 -1.28 7.39 18.41
N ASN A 164 -1.04 8.01 17.26
CA ASN A 164 -1.24 9.45 17.01
C ASN A 164 -2.48 9.72 16.15
N LYS A 165 -3.43 8.81 16.07
CA LYS A 165 -4.59 8.91 15.17
C LYS A 165 -5.47 10.15 15.40
N ASP A 166 -5.47 10.73 16.59
CA ASP A 166 -6.29 11.90 16.90
C ASP A 166 -5.70 13.21 16.38
N ASN A 167 -4.48 13.17 15.85
CA ASN A 167 -3.89 14.32 15.19
C ASN A 167 -4.71 14.71 13.94
N LYS A 168 -5.10 15.98 13.85
CA LYS A 168 -5.89 16.55 12.73
C LYS A 168 -5.21 16.45 11.36
N ASN A 169 -3.89 16.22 11.33
CA ASN A 169 -3.09 16.12 10.13
C ASN A 169 -2.61 14.68 9.86
N ILE A 170 -3.13 13.68 10.58
CA ILE A 170 -2.63 12.30 10.52
C ILE A 170 -2.63 11.73 9.09
N ASN A 171 -3.64 12.04 8.27
CA ASN A 171 -3.71 11.56 6.90
C ASN A 171 -2.50 12.00 6.06
N TYR A 172 -2.10 13.26 6.21
CA TYR A 172 -0.92 13.79 5.51
C TYR A 172 0.36 13.15 6.04
N ILE A 173 0.47 12.97 7.35
CA ILE A 173 1.64 12.33 7.99
C ILE A 173 1.80 10.90 7.48
N VAL A 174 0.73 10.09 7.45
CA VAL A 174 0.76 8.71 6.94
C VAL A 174 1.20 8.69 5.48
N LEU A 175 0.57 9.49 4.62
CA LEU A 175 0.90 9.51 3.19
C LEU A 175 2.34 9.96 2.94
N LEU A 176 2.86 10.94 3.68
CA LEU A 176 4.26 11.35 3.60
C LEU A 176 5.20 10.24 4.05
N LEU A 177 4.95 9.62 5.21
CA LEU A 177 5.77 8.52 5.70
C LEU A 177 5.77 7.34 4.74
N VAL A 178 4.61 6.94 4.23
CA VAL A 178 4.47 5.85 3.26
C VAL A 178 5.24 6.17 1.97
N SER A 179 5.09 7.36 1.41
CA SER A 179 5.75 7.74 0.16
C SER A 179 7.27 7.85 0.29
N ILE A 180 7.78 8.47 1.36
CA ILE A 180 9.23 8.56 1.63
C ILE A 180 9.81 7.18 1.85
N THR A 181 9.19 6.37 2.71
CA THR A 181 9.67 5.02 3.01
C THR A 181 9.71 4.15 1.75
N LYS A 182 8.66 4.21 0.94
CA LYS A 182 8.63 3.48 -0.35
C LYS A 182 9.73 3.95 -1.29
N PHE A 183 9.93 5.25 -1.41
CA PHE A 183 10.98 5.82 -2.26
C PHE A 183 12.37 5.32 -1.84
N ILE A 184 12.67 5.35 -0.53
CA ILE A 184 13.98 4.95 0.01
C ILE A 184 14.18 3.43 -0.13
N LEU A 185 13.21 2.62 0.29
CA LEU A 185 13.36 1.17 0.29
C LEU A 185 13.37 0.57 -1.13
N ASP A 186 12.84 1.27 -2.12
CA ASP A 186 12.88 0.81 -3.51
C ASP A 186 14.30 0.75 -4.08
N PHE A 187 15.25 1.57 -3.57
CA PHE A 187 16.66 1.50 -3.95
C PHE A 187 17.33 0.14 -3.59
N LEU A 188 16.78 -0.57 -2.63
CA LEU A 188 17.28 -1.88 -2.20
C LEU A 188 16.64 -3.05 -2.96
N ARG A 189 15.86 -2.77 -4.02
CA ARG A 189 15.23 -3.78 -4.87
C ARG A 189 16.10 -4.15 -6.06
N TYR A 190 15.95 -5.39 -6.50
CA TYR A 190 16.66 -5.93 -7.66
C TYR A 190 16.43 -5.10 -8.93
N ASP A 191 15.24 -4.57 -9.12
CA ASP A 191 14.89 -3.73 -10.28
C ASP A 191 15.77 -2.49 -10.42
N HIS A 192 16.43 -2.08 -9.33
CA HIS A 192 17.32 -0.91 -9.31
C HIS A 192 18.73 -1.15 -9.89
N ILE A 193 19.12 -2.40 -10.15
CA ILE A 193 20.48 -2.72 -10.63
C ILE A 193 20.78 -2.02 -11.96
N ASN A 194 19.76 -1.90 -12.83
CA ASN A 194 19.91 -1.34 -14.19
C ASN A 194 19.12 -0.06 -14.41
N ILE A 195 18.44 0.46 -13.39
CA ILE A 195 17.54 1.61 -13.52
C ILE A 195 17.82 2.61 -12.40
N LEU A 196 18.18 3.84 -12.77
CA LEU A 196 18.49 4.91 -11.80
C LEU A 196 17.27 5.30 -10.96
N ILE A 197 16.09 5.43 -11.58
CA ILE A 197 14.82 5.76 -10.92
C ILE A 197 13.74 4.83 -11.47
N THR A 198 13.12 4.05 -10.59
CA THR A 198 12.03 3.14 -10.97
C THR A 198 10.71 3.89 -11.13
N LYS A 199 9.77 3.29 -11.88
CA LYS A 199 8.40 3.83 -12.00
C LYS A 199 7.69 3.93 -10.65
N ASN A 200 7.99 3.02 -9.75
CA ASN A 200 7.49 3.03 -8.38
C ASN A 200 8.00 4.25 -7.59
N GLN A 201 9.26 4.61 -7.75
CA GLN A 201 9.83 5.81 -7.13
C GLN A 201 9.23 7.09 -7.69
N ILE A 202 9.01 7.17 -9.01
CA ILE A 202 8.32 8.31 -9.64
C ILE A 202 6.92 8.46 -9.03
N PHE A 203 6.17 7.38 -8.89
CA PHE A 203 4.85 7.41 -8.28
C PHE A 203 4.89 7.83 -6.80
N SER A 204 5.89 7.38 -6.05
CA SER A 204 6.11 7.81 -4.66
C SER A 204 6.38 9.32 -4.57
N ILE A 205 7.18 9.88 -5.48
CA ILE A 205 7.43 11.33 -5.55
C ILE A 205 6.14 12.08 -5.88
N ILE A 206 5.33 11.59 -6.80
CA ILE A 206 4.04 12.21 -7.15
C ILE A 206 3.13 12.25 -5.93
N ILE A 207 2.97 11.15 -5.19
CA ILE A 207 2.16 11.11 -3.97
C ILE A 207 2.70 12.08 -2.92
N PHE A 208 4.02 12.14 -2.75
CA PHE A 208 4.67 13.05 -1.80
C PHE A 208 4.36 14.52 -2.13
N ILE A 209 4.56 14.94 -3.39
CA ILE A 209 4.29 16.31 -3.84
C ILE A 209 2.80 16.66 -3.69
N LEU A 210 1.90 15.76 -4.13
CA LEU A 210 0.45 15.97 -3.98
C LEU A 210 0.05 16.12 -2.52
N THR A 211 0.62 15.30 -1.63
CA THR A 211 0.30 15.36 -0.20
C THR A 211 0.73 16.69 0.41
N ILE A 212 1.94 17.18 0.10
CA ILE A 212 2.42 18.49 0.55
C ILE A 212 1.54 19.61 -0.01
N SER A 213 1.22 19.59 -1.30
CA SER A 213 0.38 20.59 -1.94
C SER A 213 -0.99 20.68 -1.28
N LEU A 214 -1.64 19.56 -1.03
CA LEU A 214 -2.93 19.50 -0.34
C LEU A 214 -2.85 20.01 1.11
N TYR A 215 -1.76 19.67 1.81
CA TYR A 215 -1.53 20.18 3.17
C TYR A 215 -1.36 21.71 3.21
N LEU A 216 -0.57 22.27 2.28
CA LEU A 216 -0.35 23.70 2.17
C LEU A 216 -1.64 24.44 1.80
N LEU A 217 -2.41 23.94 0.83
CA LEU A 217 -3.71 24.51 0.45
C LEU A 217 -4.69 24.53 1.63
N LYS A 218 -4.71 23.46 2.44
CA LYS A 218 -5.53 23.43 3.68
C LYS A 218 -5.08 24.52 4.67
N LYS A 219 -3.77 24.74 4.80
CA LYS A 219 -3.23 25.76 5.71
C LYS A 219 -3.58 27.17 5.24
N ILE A 220 -3.45 27.44 3.94
CA ILE A 220 -3.79 28.74 3.35
C ILE A 220 -5.28 29.05 3.52
N LYS A 221 -6.18 28.10 3.20
CA LYS A 221 -7.64 28.27 3.41
C LYS A 221 -8.03 28.56 4.86
N LYS A 222 -7.26 28.11 5.84
CA LYS A 222 -7.49 28.44 7.26
C LYS A 222 -7.03 29.85 7.66
N ILE A 223 -6.17 30.48 6.88
CA ILE A 223 -5.67 31.83 7.13
C ILE A 223 -6.60 32.86 6.49
N THR A 224 -7.35 32.47 5.46
CA THR A 224 -8.27 33.33 4.70
C THR A 224 -9.73 33.31 5.22
N ILE A 225 -10.02 32.54 6.28
CA ILE A 225 -11.29 32.51 7.02
C ILE A 225 -11.06 33.01 8.45
#